data_a063b0e3820da719558a1f21e32da946
#
_entry.id   a063b0e3820da719558a1f21e32da946
#
_cell.length_a   1.000
_cell.length_b   1.000
_cell.length_c   1.000
_cell.angle_alpha   90.00
_cell.angle_beta   90.00
_cell.angle_gamma   90.00
#
_symmetry.space_group_name_H-M   'P 1'
#
loop_
_entity.id
_entity.type
_entity.pdbx_description
1 polymer ?
#
loop_
_entity_poly.entity_id
_entity_poly.type
_entity_poly.pdbx_seq_one_letter_code
_entity_poly.pdbx_strand_id
1 'polypeptide(L)'
;MSRREYLGIYIYAHPKNEMEREFNTDMLNKAEAIRCIRTQSLINEEFGFLDKTRQKADFLPYFEKMTHKKDDKWTCVYKHFFKFVQGHCTFGDVTVELCKKFREYLLNAKQLNRTKQKVSLNSAAGYYSTFRGLLKIAYRDKWLRENINDYLDKIEPQDVKKEFLTLDEVKQLAATPCDIP
;
A
#
# COMPACT_ATOMS: atom_id res chain seq x y z
N MET A 1 -17.19 -13.88 25.82
CA MET A 1 -18.39 -13.03 25.69
C MET A 1 -19.03 -13.30 24.33
N SER A 2 -20.29 -13.77 24.28
CA SER A 2 -20.98 -13.93 23.00
C SER A 2 -21.45 -12.55 22.50
N ARG A 3 -21.00 -12.14 21.33
CA ARG A 3 -21.41 -10.90 20.69
C ARG A 3 -22.62 -11.20 19.80
N ARG A 4 -23.77 -10.57 20.08
CA ARG A 4 -24.95 -10.65 19.24
C ARG A 4 -24.88 -9.57 18.17
N GLU A 5 -25.22 -9.93 16.94
CA GLU A 5 -25.25 -9.01 15.81
C GLU A 5 -26.62 -9.06 15.14
N TYR A 6 -27.13 -7.89 14.77
CA TYR A 6 -28.38 -7.78 14.05
C TYR A 6 -28.13 -7.84 12.54
N LEU A 7 -28.74 -8.84 11.87
CA LEU A 7 -28.50 -9.09 10.45
C LEU A 7 -29.43 -8.30 9.51
N GLY A 8 -30.41 -7.58 10.05
CA GLY A 8 -31.43 -6.89 9.25
C GLY A 8 -32.41 -7.83 8.54
N ILE A 9 -32.45 -9.10 8.94
CA ILE A 9 -33.33 -10.13 8.39
C ILE A 9 -34.43 -10.39 9.39
N TYR A 10 -35.68 -10.53 8.89
CA TYR A 10 -36.81 -10.89 9.72
C TYR A 10 -37.58 -12.07 9.08
N ILE A 11 -38.30 -12.80 9.90
CA ILE A 11 -39.20 -13.90 9.49
C ILE A 11 -40.56 -13.71 10.12
N TYR A 12 -41.59 -14.22 9.51
CA TYR A 12 -42.92 -14.28 10.10
C TYR A 12 -42.96 -15.37 11.16
N ALA A 13 -43.31 -15.00 12.42
CA ALA A 13 -43.42 -15.97 13.50
C ALA A 13 -44.52 -17.02 13.28
N HIS A 14 -45.63 -16.61 12.65
CA HIS A 14 -46.77 -17.46 12.35
C HIS A 14 -47.20 -17.22 10.90
N PRO A 15 -46.56 -17.87 9.92
CA PRO A 15 -46.87 -17.68 8.50
C PRO A 15 -48.28 -18.20 8.21
N LYS A 16 -49.14 -17.35 7.62
CA LYS A 16 -50.54 -17.61 7.36
C LYS A 16 -50.80 -18.20 5.98
N ASN A 17 -49.92 -17.99 5.05
CA ASN A 17 -50.02 -18.41 3.66
C ASN A 17 -48.72 -19.00 3.13
N GLU A 18 -48.75 -19.56 1.92
CA GLU A 18 -47.60 -20.22 1.30
C GLU A 18 -46.51 -19.22 0.94
N MET A 19 -46.86 -18.01 0.49
CA MET A 19 -45.87 -16.94 0.21
C MET A 19 -45.09 -16.54 1.46
N GLU A 20 -45.71 -16.46 2.64
CA GLU A 20 -45.00 -16.14 3.89
C GLU A 20 -44.06 -17.28 4.32
N ARG A 21 -44.41 -18.54 4.03
CA ARG A 21 -43.55 -19.71 4.27
C ARG A 21 -42.35 -19.71 3.34
N GLU A 22 -42.58 -19.46 2.04
CA GLU A 22 -41.48 -19.32 1.07
C GLU A 22 -40.54 -18.18 1.45
N PHE A 23 -41.11 -17.02 1.80
CA PHE A 23 -40.33 -15.89 2.27
C PHE A 23 -39.45 -16.25 3.50
N ASN A 24 -40.04 -16.96 4.48
CA ASN A 24 -39.28 -17.42 5.63
C ASN A 24 -38.13 -18.34 5.24
N THR A 25 -38.37 -19.26 4.31
CA THR A 25 -37.36 -20.19 3.80
C THR A 25 -36.22 -19.42 3.13
N ASP A 26 -36.52 -18.43 2.30
CA ASP A 26 -35.53 -17.60 1.64
C ASP A 26 -34.71 -16.78 2.63
N MET A 27 -35.34 -16.21 3.66
CA MET A 27 -34.65 -15.45 4.71
C MET A 27 -33.72 -16.33 5.57
N LEU A 28 -34.14 -17.55 5.89
CA LEU A 28 -33.34 -18.54 6.59
C LEU A 28 -32.13 -18.98 5.73
N ASN A 29 -32.31 -19.21 4.45
CA ASN A 29 -31.22 -19.53 3.52
C ASN A 29 -30.21 -18.38 3.42
N LYS A 30 -30.67 -17.12 3.37
CA LYS A 30 -29.81 -15.95 3.40
C LYS A 30 -29.03 -15.84 4.72
N ALA A 31 -29.69 -16.08 5.85
CA ALA A 31 -29.03 -16.06 7.16
C ALA A 31 -27.95 -17.14 7.27
N GLU A 32 -28.22 -18.34 6.75
CA GLU A 32 -27.25 -19.45 6.71
C GLU A 32 -26.05 -19.13 5.81
N ALA A 33 -26.28 -18.54 4.64
CA ALA A 33 -25.21 -18.09 3.75
C ALA A 33 -24.30 -17.07 4.45
N ILE A 34 -24.89 -16.10 5.16
CA ILE A 34 -24.13 -15.12 5.95
C ILE A 34 -23.32 -15.81 7.06
N ARG A 35 -23.93 -16.78 7.76
CA ARG A 35 -23.25 -17.58 8.79
C ARG A 35 -22.05 -18.32 8.22
N CYS A 36 -22.18 -18.99 7.09
CA CYS A 36 -21.09 -19.70 6.42
C CYS A 36 -19.94 -18.76 6.06
N ILE A 37 -20.22 -17.60 5.45
CA ILE A 37 -19.23 -16.61 5.07
C ILE A 37 -18.45 -16.10 6.31
N ARG A 38 -19.15 -15.85 7.41
CA ARG A 38 -18.53 -15.38 8.66
C ARG A 38 -17.72 -16.46 9.36
N THR A 39 -18.24 -17.69 9.39
CA THR A 39 -17.49 -18.83 9.92
C THR A 39 -16.18 -19.01 9.14
N GLN A 40 -16.25 -18.94 7.80
CA GLN A 40 -15.06 -19.01 6.95
C GLN A 40 -14.09 -17.85 7.24
N SER A 41 -14.62 -16.64 7.44
CA SER A 41 -13.79 -15.47 7.79
C SER A 41 -13.08 -15.65 9.13
N LEU A 42 -13.80 -16.14 10.16
CA LEU A 42 -13.23 -16.42 11.47
C LEU A 42 -12.16 -17.52 11.42
N ILE A 43 -12.41 -18.60 10.69
CA ILE A 43 -11.42 -19.66 10.48
C ILE A 43 -10.18 -19.09 9.79
N ASN A 44 -10.35 -18.26 8.76
CA ASN A 44 -9.25 -17.64 8.06
C ASN A 44 -8.45 -16.66 8.95
N GLU A 45 -9.13 -15.94 9.86
CA GLU A 45 -8.48 -15.04 10.83
C GLU A 45 -7.74 -15.83 11.92
N GLU A 46 -8.37 -16.86 12.49
CA GLU A 46 -7.82 -17.61 13.62
C GLU A 46 -6.63 -18.51 13.21
N PHE A 47 -6.69 -19.11 12.03
CA PHE A 47 -5.63 -20.00 11.51
C PHE A 47 -4.66 -19.30 10.55
N GLY A 48 -4.77 -18.00 10.35
CA GLY A 48 -3.88 -17.25 9.46
C GLY A 48 -3.95 -17.71 8.00
N PHE A 49 -5.01 -18.42 7.61
CA PHE A 49 -5.31 -18.74 6.22
C PHE A 49 -5.77 -17.47 5.48
N LEU A 50 -4.87 -16.51 5.37
CA LEU A 50 -5.01 -15.55 4.28
C LEU A 50 -5.09 -16.37 3.00
N ASP A 51 -6.14 -16.13 2.27
CA ASP A 51 -6.43 -16.74 1.00
C ASP A 51 -5.11 -16.95 0.22
N LYS A 52 -4.73 -18.20 0.02
CA LYS A 52 -3.54 -18.57 -0.76
C LYS A 52 -3.55 -17.89 -2.14
N THR A 53 -4.72 -17.57 -2.64
CA THR A 53 -4.95 -16.81 -3.86
C THR A 53 -4.41 -15.39 -3.75
N ARG A 54 -4.62 -14.70 -2.61
CA ARG A 54 -4.09 -13.34 -2.39
C ARG A 54 -2.57 -13.33 -2.29
N GLN A 55 -1.98 -14.34 -1.68
CA GLN A 55 -0.51 -14.43 -1.61
C GLN A 55 0.14 -14.66 -2.97
N LYS A 56 -0.54 -15.41 -3.85
CA LYS A 56 -0.08 -15.66 -5.22
C LYS A 56 -0.40 -14.51 -6.17
N ALA A 57 -1.25 -13.57 -5.75
CA ALA A 57 -1.58 -12.40 -6.57
C ALA A 57 -0.35 -11.53 -6.80
N ASP A 58 -0.28 -10.92 -7.95
CA ASP A 58 0.85 -10.09 -8.37
C ASP A 58 0.82 -8.74 -7.62
N PHE A 59 1.95 -8.38 -7.00
CA PHE A 59 2.11 -7.12 -6.26
C PHE A 59 2.36 -5.93 -7.19
N LEU A 60 3.00 -6.15 -8.33
CA LEU A 60 3.37 -5.08 -9.26
C LEU A 60 2.17 -4.34 -9.85
N PRO A 61 1.11 -5.02 -10.36
CA PRO A 61 -0.09 -4.33 -10.85
C PRO A 61 -0.83 -3.55 -9.74
N TYR A 62 -0.82 -4.07 -8.50
CA TYR A 62 -1.37 -3.35 -7.36
C TYR A 62 -0.59 -2.07 -7.09
N PHE A 63 0.75 -2.13 -7.09
CA PHE A 63 1.61 -0.97 -6.92
C PHE A 63 1.37 0.06 -8.03
N GLU A 64 1.39 -0.37 -9.29
CA GLU A 64 1.17 0.49 -10.46
C GLU A 64 -0.18 1.22 -10.38
N LYS A 65 -1.26 0.51 -10.03
CA LYS A 65 -2.57 1.12 -9.81
C LYS A 65 -2.54 2.22 -8.77
N MET A 66 -1.69 2.10 -7.73
CA MET A 66 -1.53 3.14 -6.73
C MET A 66 -0.78 4.36 -7.26
N THR A 67 0.15 4.19 -8.21
CA THR A 67 0.87 5.33 -8.81
C THR A 67 -0.05 6.27 -9.59
N HIS A 68 -1.05 5.72 -10.31
CA HIS A 68 -2.00 6.52 -11.09
C HIS A 68 -2.86 7.46 -10.24
N LYS A 69 -2.95 7.22 -8.93
CA LYS A 69 -3.74 8.03 -7.98
C LYS A 69 -2.89 9.03 -7.20
N LYS A 70 -1.58 9.08 -7.46
CA LYS A 70 -0.59 9.79 -6.67
C LYS A 70 0.35 10.61 -7.57
N ASP A 71 1.33 11.25 -6.95
CA ASP A 71 2.32 12.09 -7.62
C ASP A 71 3.43 11.29 -8.34
N ASP A 72 4.25 11.98 -9.12
CA ASP A 72 5.37 11.41 -9.89
C ASP A 72 6.38 10.66 -9.04
N LYS A 73 6.47 10.99 -7.74
CA LYS A 73 7.34 10.28 -6.81
C LYS A 73 6.96 8.82 -6.67
N TRP A 74 5.65 8.50 -6.65
CA TRP A 74 5.17 7.12 -6.62
C TRP A 74 5.58 6.35 -7.87
N THR A 75 5.51 7.00 -9.02
CA THR A 75 5.96 6.42 -10.30
C THR A 75 7.47 6.14 -10.29
N CYS A 76 8.27 7.04 -9.73
CA CYS A 76 9.71 6.81 -9.57
C CYS A 76 9.99 5.61 -8.65
N VAL A 77 9.29 5.52 -7.52
CA VAL A 77 9.46 4.39 -6.59
C VAL A 77 9.04 3.07 -7.22
N TYR A 78 7.93 3.05 -7.96
CA TYR A 78 7.51 1.88 -8.72
C TYR A 78 8.57 1.41 -9.72
N LYS A 79 9.12 2.32 -10.52
CA LYS A 79 10.18 1.99 -11.50
C LYS A 79 11.44 1.43 -10.82
N HIS A 80 11.84 1.98 -9.67
CA HIS A 80 12.95 1.44 -8.89
C HIS A 80 12.64 0.05 -8.33
N PHE A 81 11.42 -0.15 -7.81
CA PHE A 81 11.00 -1.43 -7.28
C PHE A 81 10.89 -2.48 -8.38
N PHE A 82 10.27 -2.15 -9.51
CA PHE A 82 10.18 -3.02 -10.68
C PHE A 82 11.54 -3.51 -11.16
N LYS A 83 12.51 -2.59 -11.24
CA LYS A 83 13.90 -2.93 -11.60
C LYS A 83 14.56 -3.83 -10.54
N PHE A 84 14.32 -3.57 -9.28
CA PHE A 84 14.88 -4.35 -8.16
C PHE A 84 14.37 -5.79 -8.17
N VAL A 85 13.07 -6.01 -8.37
CA VAL A 85 12.45 -7.35 -8.41
C VAL A 85 12.48 -7.98 -9.80
N GLN A 86 13.14 -7.35 -10.76
CA GLN A 86 13.27 -7.85 -12.14
C GLN A 86 11.93 -8.14 -12.84
N GLY A 87 10.91 -7.35 -12.52
CA GLY A 87 9.59 -7.43 -13.15
C GLY A 87 8.67 -8.52 -12.59
N HIS A 88 9.03 -9.21 -11.50
CA HIS A 88 8.19 -10.22 -10.88
C HIS A 88 8.20 -10.11 -9.35
N CYS A 89 7.01 -10.03 -8.75
CA CYS A 89 6.84 -10.01 -7.30
C CYS A 89 5.38 -10.28 -6.96
N THR A 90 5.12 -11.31 -6.16
CA THR A 90 3.80 -11.59 -5.60
C THR A 90 3.66 -10.98 -4.21
N PHE A 91 2.43 -10.91 -3.67
CA PHE A 91 2.23 -10.47 -2.28
C PHE A 91 2.90 -11.41 -1.27
N GLY A 92 3.06 -12.70 -1.59
CA GLY A 92 3.79 -13.66 -0.77
C GLY A 92 5.29 -13.38 -0.69
N ASP A 93 5.86 -12.78 -1.75
CA ASP A 93 7.27 -12.40 -1.80
C ASP A 93 7.57 -11.12 -1.01
N VAL A 94 6.55 -10.30 -0.72
CA VAL A 94 6.69 -9.06 0.04
C VAL A 94 6.91 -9.38 1.52
N THR A 95 8.15 -9.73 1.84
CA THR A 95 8.62 -10.05 3.20
C THR A 95 9.42 -8.90 3.80
N VAL A 96 9.63 -8.95 5.12
CA VAL A 96 10.51 -8.00 5.83
C VAL A 96 11.92 -7.99 5.19
N GLU A 97 12.42 -9.18 4.83
CA GLU A 97 13.74 -9.33 4.21
C GLU A 97 13.82 -8.67 2.84
N LEU A 98 12.81 -8.88 1.96
CA LEU A 98 12.73 -8.21 0.67
C LEU A 98 12.72 -6.68 0.84
N CYS A 99 11.95 -6.18 1.80
CA CYS A 99 11.85 -4.75 2.07
C CYS A 99 13.18 -4.15 2.58
N LYS A 100 13.94 -4.89 3.41
CA LYS A 100 15.28 -4.49 3.83
C LYS A 100 16.26 -4.48 2.65
N LYS A 101 16.23 -5.51 1.80
CA LYS A 101 17.05 -5.54 0.57
C LYS A 101 16.70 -4.39 -0.39
N PHE A 102 15.43 -4.03 -0.51
CA PHE A 102 15.03 -2.87 -1.30
C PHE A 102 15.54 -1.55 -0.71
N ARG A 103 15.56 -1.41 0.62
CA ARG A 103 16.20 -0.26 1.30
C ARG A 103 17.66 -0.12 0.91
N GLU A 104 18.43 -1.20 0.98
CA GLU A 104 19.86 -1.22 0.60
C GLU A 104 20.05 -0.95 -0.90
N TYR A 105 19.17 -1.48 -1.74
CA TYR A 105 19.16 -1.16 -3.16
C TYR A 105 19.00 0.34 -3.40
N LEU A 106 18.04 1.02 -2.73
CA LEU A 106 17.80 2.45 -2.92
C LEU A 106 18.99 3.31 -2.50
N LEU A 107 19.72 2.93 -1.45
CA LEU A 107 20.94 3.63 -1.00
C LEU A 107 22.07 3.56 -2.04
N ASN A 108 22.07 2.54 -2.90
CA ASN A 108 23.09 2.34 -3.91
C ASN A 108 22.58 2.54 -5.35
N ALA A 109 21.29 2.80 -5.53
CA ALA A 109 20.66 2.91 -6.83
C ALA A 109 21.18 4.10 -7.64
N LYS A 110 21.20 3.94 -8.96
CA LYS A 110 21.44 5.04 -9.90
C LYS A 110 20.10 5.72 -10.20
N GLN A 111 20.16 7.03 -10.51
CA GLN A 111 18.97 7.77 -10.93
C GLN A 111 18.42 7.19 -12.25
N LEU A 112 17.10 7.18 -12.41
CA LEU A 112 16.45 6.63 -13.60
C LEU A 112 16.77 7.44 -14.86
N ASN A 113 16.83 8.77 -14.73
CA ASN A 113 17.04 9.68 -15.84
C ASN A 113 18.53 10.03 -16.04
N ARG A 114 19.35 9.90 -15.00
CA ARG A 114 20.78 10.22 -15.01
C ARG A 114 21.58 9.03 -14.48
N THR A 115 21.73 8.02 -15.31
CA THR A 115 22.32 6.72 -14.94
C THR A 115 23.76 6.78 -14.43
N LYS A 116 24.48 7.89 -14.68
CA LYS A 116 25.81 8.13 -14.11
C LYS A 116 25.80 8.60 -12.66
N GLN A 117 24.68 9.14 -12.18
CA GLN A 117 24.56 9.69 -10.81
C GLN A 117 23.79 8.72 -9.90
N LYS A 118 24.24 8.61 -8.66
CA LYS A 118 23.50 7.88 -7.63
C LYS A 118 22.27 8.69 -7.18
N VAL A 119 21.26 7.99 -6.69
CA VAL A 119 20.14 8.60 -5.97
C VAL A 119 20.73 9.26 -4.70
N SER A 120 20.34 10.51 -4.42
CA SER A 120 20.76 11.19 -3.20
C SER A 120 20.15 10.51 -1.97
N LEU A 121 20.80 10.63 -0.80
CA LEU A 121 20.30 10.05 0.44
C LEU A 121 18.88 10.53 0.77
N ASN A 122 18.60 11.83 0.59
CA ASN A 122 17.29 12.41 0.84
C ASN A 122 16.23 11.88 -0.14
N SER A 123 16.60 11.65 -1.41
CA SER A 123 15.70 11.01 -2.38
C SER A 123 15.44 9.56 -2.01
N ALA A 124 16.47 8.80 -1.63
CA ALA A 124 16.33 7.41 -1.17
C ALA A 124 15.41 7.31 0.07
N ALA A 125 15.61 8.21 1.06
CA ALA A 125 14.75 8.31 2.23
C ALA A 125 13.30 8.58 1.85
N GLY A 126 13.07 9.53 0.94
CA GLY A 126 11.75 9.86 0.42
C GLY A 126 11.10 8.70 -0.34
N TYR A 127 11.87 7.99 -1.18
CA TYR A 127 11.37 6.84 -1.94
C TYR A 127 11.01 5.67 -1.01
N TYR A 128 11.89 5.37 -0.05
CA TYR A 128 11.60 4.32 0.91
C TYR A 128 10.42 4.63 1.81
N SER A 129 10.26 5.89 2.23
CA SER A 129 9.08 6.35 2.98
C SER A 129 7.78 6.15 2.18
N THR A 130 7.80 6.47 0.87
CA THR A 130 6.66 6.24 -0.03
C THR A 130 6.34 4.75 -0.16
N PHE A 131 7.35 3.90 -0.32
CA PHE A 131 7.19 2.45 -0.36
C PHE A 131 6.59 1.90 0.94
N ARG A 132 7.08 2.34 2.10
CA ARG A 132 6.49 1.99 3.41
C ARG A 132 5.03 2.43 3.52
N GLY A 133 4.69 3.58 2.94
CA GLY A 133 3.30 4.04 2.84
C GLY A 133 2.42 3.09 2.03
N LEU A 134 2.93 2.56 0.91
CA LEU A 134 2.25 1.53 0.12
C LEU A 134 2.01 0.25 0.92
N LEU A 135 3.03 -0.24 1.64
CA LEU A 135 2.89 -1.44 2.49
C LEU A 135 1.81 -1.26 3.57
N LYS A 136 1.73 -0.05 4.16
CA LYS A 136 0.68 0.28 5.13
C LYS A 136 -0.72 0.24 4.51
N ILE A 137 -0.86 0.72 3.27
CA ILE A 137 -2.13 0.64 2.53
C ILE A 137 -2.46 -0.82 2.23
N ALA A 138 -1.50 -1.60 1.73
CA ALA A 138 -1.70 -3.01 1.41
C ALA A 138 -2.07 -3.85 2.65
N TYR A 139 -1.49 -3.55 3.81
CA TYR A 139 -1.89 -4.17 5.08
C TYR A 139 -3.33 -3.80 5.48
N ARG A 140 -3.68 -2.51 5.43
CA ARG A 140 -5.05 -2.05 5.71
C ARG A 140 -6.07 -2.69 4.78
N ASP A 141 -5.72 -2.87 3.51
CA ASP A 141 -6.57 -3.49 2.48
C ASP A 141 -6.55 -5.03 2.58
N LYS A 142 -5.91 -5.59 3.63
CA LYS A 142 -5.84 -7.04 3.93
C LYS A 142 -5.15 -7.88 2.85
N TRP A 143 -4.23 -7.28 2.09
CA TRP A 143 -3.36 -7.99 1.15
C TRP A 143 -2.12 -8.58 1.85
N LEU A 144 -1.64 -7.94 2.90
CA LEU A 144 -0.53 -8.41 3.73
C LEU A 144 -1.06 -8.98 5.05
N ARG A 145 -0.42 -10.04 5.55
CA ARG A 145 -0.79 -10.72 6.81
C ARG A 145 -0.50 -9.88 8.04
N GLU A 146 0.62 -9.19 8.01
CA GLU A 146 1.15 -8.42 9.13
C GLU A 146 1.57 -7.03 8.68
N ASN A 147 1.69 -6.11 9.62
CA ASN A 147 2.21 -4.79 9.35
C ASN A 147 3.75 -4.86 9.25
N ILE A 148 4.26 -5.16 8.07
CA ILE A 148 5.70 -5.27 7.79
C ILE A 148 6.47 -4.03 8.28
N ASN A 149 5.82 -2.85 8.29
CA ASN A 149 6.47 -1.60 8.72
C ASN A 149 6.96 -1.59 10.16
N ASP A 150 6.41 -2.45 11.02
CA ASP A 150 6.81 -2.54 12.43
C ASP A 150 8.23 -3.12 12.58
N TYR A 151 8.72 -3.80 11.54
CA TYR A 151 10.04 -4.43 11.49
C TYR A 151 11.04 -3.70 10.58
N LEU A 152 10.66 -2.53 10.04
CA LEU A 152 11.46 -1.78 9.07
C LEU A 152 11.98 -0.47 9.64
N ASP A 153 13.30 -0.31 9.60
CA ASP A 153 13.95 0.96 9.93
C ASP A 153 13.73 1.99 8.81
N LYS A 154 13.68 3.25 9.18
CA LYS A 154 13.67 4.36 8.23
C LYS A 154 15.07 4.55 7.62
N ILE A 155 15.12 5.25 6.49
CA ILE A 155 16.35 5.88 6.02
C ILE A 155 16.32 7.30 6.59
N GLU A 156 17.29 7.64 7.43
CA GLU A 156 17.38 8.98 7.98
C GLU A 156 17.86 9.94 6.89
N PRO A 157 17.13 11.03 6.63
CA PRO A 157 17.58 12.04 5.69
C PRO A 157 18.76 12.81 6.24
N GLN A 158 19.59 13.34 5.35
CA GLN A 158 20.66 14.25 5.72
C GLN A 158 20.13 15.68 5.70
N ASP A 159 20.42 16.43 6.75
CA ASP A 159 20.14 17.85 6.77
C ASP A 159 20.99 18.57 5.71
N VAL A 160 20.32 19.23 4.78
CA VAL A 160 20.96 20.05 3.76
C VAL A 160 20.74 21.51 4.15
N LYS A 161 21.85 22.20 4.47
CA LYS A 161 21.80 23.64 4.64
C LYS A 161 21.40 24.27 3.30
N LYS A 162 20.22 24.88 3.27
CA LYS A 162 19.79 25.63 2.10
C LYS A 162 20.50 26.97 2.11
N GLU A 163 21.28 27.20 1.08
CA GLU A 163 21.80 28.54 0.80
C GLU A 163 20.66 29.37 0.21
N PHE A 164 20.51 30.57 0.67
CA PHE A 164 19.52 31.53 0.16
C PHE A 164 20.22 32.88 -0.01
N LEU A 165 19.79 33.63 -1.01
CA LEU A 165 20.29 34.97 -1.26
C LEU A 165 19.74 35.92 -0.19
N THR A 166 20.59 36.79 0.32
CA THR A 166 20.17 37.90 1.16
C THR A 166 19.39 38.93 0.33
N LEU A 167 18.64 39.79 0.99
CA LEU A 167 17.88 40.84 0.29
C LEU A 167 18.78 41.73 -0.56
N ASP A 168 20.00 42.01 -0.10
CA ASP A 168 20.96 42.87 -0.82
C ASP A 168 21.54 42.16 -2.04
N GLU A 169 21.85 40.86 -1.94
CA GLU A 169 22.26 40.03 -3.08
C GLU A 169 21.16 39.92 -4.14
N VAL A 170 19.87 39.80 -3.74
CA VAL A 170 18.74 39.83 -4.66
C VAL A 170 18.62 41.19 -5.37
N LYS A 171 18.82 42.32 -4.63
CA LYS A 171 18.81 43.65 -5.24
C LYS A 171 19.98 43.84 -6.23
N GLN A 172 21.17 43.39 -5.89
CA GLN A 172 22.32 43.42 -6.80
C GLN A 172 22.06 42.59 -8.07
N LEU A 173 21.49 41.39 -7.91
CA LEU A 173 21.14 40.53 -9.03
C LEU A 173 20.08 41.15 -9.94
N ALA A 174 19.07 41.83 -9.36
CA ALA A 174 18.04 42.57 -10.11
C ALA A 174 18.59 43.80 -10.83
N ALA A 175 19.63 44.42 -10.30
CA ALA A 175 20.28 45.58 -10.92
C ALA A 175 21.33 45.21 -11.98
N THR A 176 21.70 43.92 -12.07
CA THR A 176 22.68 43.47 -13.06
C THR A 176 22.05 43.31 -14.42
N PRO A 177 22.55 43.99 -15.48
CA PRO A 177 22.04 43.84 -16.84
C PRO A 177 22.12 42.37 -17.28
N CYS A 178 21.04 41.84 -17.83
CA CYS A 178 21.00 40.47 -18.33
C CYS A 178 21.15 40.54 -19.85
N ASP A 179 22.37 40.31 -20.35
CA ASP A 179 22.65 40.18 -21.78
C ASP A 179 22.34 38.76 -22.30
N ILE A 180 21.07 38.34 -22.16
CA ILE A 180 20.58 37.16 -22.86
C ILE A 180 19.97 37.63 -24.17
N PRO A 181 20.53 37.22 -25.35
CA PRO A 181 20.00 37.55 -26.66
C PRO A 181 18.63 36.91 -26.90
#